data_44539acbdf2059dbc3a6a4e86daf75fa
#
_entry.id   44539acbdf2059dbc3a6a4e86daf75fa
#
_cell.length_a   1.000
_cell.length_b   1.000
_cell.length_c   1.000
_cell.angle_alpha   90.00
_cell.angle_beta   90.00
_cell.angle_gamma   90.00
#
_symmetry.space_group_name_H-M   'P 1'
#
loop_
_entity.id
_entity.type
_entity.pdbx_description
1 polymer ?
#
loop_
_entity_poly.entity_id
_entity_poly.type
_entity_poly.pdbx_seq_one_letter_code
_entity_poly.pdbx_strand_id
1 'polypeptide(L)'
;MRRSFFANAAVAAGVVLLSACGNGTQSTSDGEASSNSAMSIGSCGDLVKEVAELKDGFNWTEGPAWDPSLNRWVFSDVMGDTEYAIAPSGELTTLREKAGYPNGRALLSNGTFVVAQHDRTLNTAKGNGEGFALLFDTYEGKKLNSPNDVSVGSDDSIYFTDPPFGIQGFGPEKAESAHGFSGVFKVSNGTIQLLNKDLATPNGVAISNDQNTLYISDTGTNSIYTLDLSRFQGVPVTVEKFAELMPIDGGGESHGPDGLRVASDGSIWASGKGGINVLKSDGALTCSIPFPNHVSNLAFGGMYGNEILVTSADKVYTVNLK
;
A
#
# COMPACT_ATOMS: atom_id res chain seq x y z
N MET A 1 -11.77 19.54 -49.56
CA MET A 1 -13.13 19.15 -50.04
C MET A 1 -13.65 18.01 -49.20
N ARG A 2 -14.91 18.14 -48.82
CA ARG A 2 -15.84 17.25 -48.14
C ARG A 2 -15.74 17.13 -46.61
N ARG A 3 -16.67 17.90 -46.03
CA ARG A 3 -17.25 17.78 -44.68
C ARG A 3 -18.19 16.54 -44.65
N SER A 4 -18.32 15.91 -43.51
CA SER A 4 -19.53 15.18 -43.16
C SER A 4 -19.86 15.35 -41.70
N PHE A 5 -21.08 15.82 -41.48
CA PHE A 5 -21.83 15.98 -40.23
C PHE A 5 -22.49 14.66 -39.85
N PHE A 6 -22.69 14.42 -38.55
CA PHE A 6 -23.85 13.69 -37.99
C PHE A 6 -23.96 14.10 -36.53
N ALA A 7 -24.94 14.78 -36.13
CA ALA A 7 -26.37 14.67 -35.91
C ALA A 7 -26.69 14.04 -34.55
N ASN A 8 -27.21 14.93 -33.67
CA ASN A 8 -27.82 14.67 -32.37
C ASN A 8 -29.12 13.85 -32.53
N ALA A 9 -29.38 12.95 -31.55
CA ALA A 9 -30.70 12.46 -31.28
C ALA A 9 -31.02 12.66 -29.80
N ALA A 10 -31.96 13.55 -29.53
CA ALA A 10 -32.62 13.73 -28.26
C ALA A 10 -33.78 12.76 -28.13
N VAL A 11 -33.94 12.12 -26.98
CA VAL A 11 -35.19 11.39 -26.63
C VAL A 11 -35.81 12.06 -25.41
N ALA A 12 -37.08 12.40 -25.59
CA ALA A 12 -37.91 13.15 -24.65
C ALA A 12 -38.45 12.27 -23.51
N ALA A 13 -38.55 12.89 -22.36
CA ALA A 13 -39.17 12.37 -21.15
C ALA A 13 -40.71 12.41 -21.23
N GLY A 14 -41.37 11.33 -20.86
CA GLY A 14 -42.80 11.28 -20.54
C GLY A 14 -43.03 11.33 -19.04
N VAL A 15 -43.71 12.38 -18.61
CA VAL A 15 -44.21 12.55 -17.24
C VAL A 15 -45.59 11.90 -17.13
N VAL A 16 -45.78 11.00 -16.17
CA VAL A 16 -47.11 10.57 -15.71
C VAL A 16 -47.23 10.97 -14.24
N LEU A 17 -48.16 11.94 -13.99
CA LEU A 17 -48.62 12.31 -12.65
C LEU A 17 -49.79 11.40 -12.24
N LEU A 18 -49.67 10.75 -11.10
CA LEU A 18 -50.78 10.20 -10.36
C LEU A 18 -50.73 10.70 -8.92
N SER A 19 -51.68 11.52 -8.57
CA SER A 19 -51.95 11.97 -7.21
C SER A 19 -52.83 10.98 -6.44
N ALA A 20 -52.45 10.61 -5.22
CA ALA A 20 -53.36 10.06 -4.24
C ALA A 20 -52.97 10.57 -2.85
N CYS A 21 -53.93 11.20 -2.19
CA CYS A 21 -53.89 11.64 -0.78
C CYS A 21 -54.01 10.44 0.17
N GLY A 22 -53.31 10.51 1.31
CA GLY A 22 -53.56 9.58 2.42
C GLY A 22 -52.62 9.76 3.61
N ASN A 23 -53.10 10.47 4.59
CA ASN A 23 -52.85 10.46 6.05
C ASN A 23 -51.45 10.14 6.61
N GLY A 24 -51.01 11.10 7.43
CA GLY A 24 -49.82 11.06 8.24
C GLY A 24 -49.83 10.03 9.37
N THR A 25 -48.65 9.48 9.58
CA THR A 25 -48.16 9.06 10.90
C THR A 25 -46.72 9.50 11.03
N GLN A 26 -46.44 10.27 12.09
CA GLN A 26 -45.09 10.59 12.52
C GLN A 26 -44.34 9.28 12.78
N SER A 27 -43.26 9.03 12.05
CA SER A 27 -42.26 8.07 12.44
C SER A 27 -41.03 8.83 12.94
N THR A 28 -40.68 8.60 14.16
CA THR A 28 -39.44 8.95 14.83
C THR A 28 -38.28 8.49 13.99
N SER A 29 -37.33 9.40 13.74
CA SER A 29 -36.03 9.11 13.12
C SER A 29 -35.19 8.29 14.10
N ASP A 30 -35.29 6.99 14.02
CA ASP A 30 -34.28 6.10 14.56
C ASP A 30 -33.05 6.19 13.64
N GLY A 31 -31.94 6.69 14.19
CA GLY A 31 -30.68 6.71 13.50
C GLY A 31 -30.28 5.27 13.13
N GLU A 32 -30.23 4.97 11.84
CA GLU A 32 -29.61 3.75 11.35
C GLU A 32 -28.15 3.76 11.77
N ALA A 33 -27.84 3.01 12.82
CA ALA A 33 -26.48 2.56 13.05
C ALA A 33 -26.11 1.70 11.84
N SER A 34 -25.16 2.17 11.03
CA SER A 34 -24.55 1.40 9.97
C SER A 34 -24.08 0.07 10.56
N SER A 35 -24.79 -1.00 10.25
CA SER A 35 -24.35 -2.35 10.57
C SER A 35 -23.16 -2.65 9.67
N ASN A 36 -21.93 -2.43 10.15
CA ASN A 36 -20.73 -2.97 9.53
C ASN A 36 -20.91 -4.49 9.50
N SER A 37 -21.32 -5.02 8.35
CA SER A 37 -21.34 -6.46 8.14
C SER A 37 -19.88 -6.94 8.18
N ALA A 38 -19.57 -7.85 9.10
CA ALA A 38 -18.24 -8.46 9.18
C ALA A 38 -17.84 -9.03 7.82
N MET A 39 -16.66 -8.65 7.33
CA MET A 39 -16.11 -9.16 6.08
C MET A 39 -15.67 -10.62 6.24
N SER A 40 -15.55 -11.33 5.10
CA SER A 40 -15.01 -12.68 5.09
C SER A 40 -13.56 -12.69 5.56
N ILE A 41 -13.23 -13.57 6.51
CA ILE A 41 -11.85 -13.85 6.91
C ILE A 41 -11.18 -14.95 6.06
N GLY A 42 -11.87 -15.40 5.01
CA GLY A 42 -11.39 -16.44 4.10
C GLY A 42 -11.03 -17.75 4.83
N SER A 43 -9.89 -18.34 4.47
CA SER A 43 -9.35 -19.53 5.10
C SER A 43 -8.51 -19.25 6.36
N CYS A 44 -8.35 -17.97 6.75
CA CYS A 44 -7.48 -17.54 7.85
C CYS A 44 -8.14 -17.56 9.25
N GLY A 45 -9.23 -18.31 9.43
CA GLY A 45 -9.97 -18.33 10.68
C GLY A 45 -9.17 -18.75 11.93
N ASP A 46 -8.02 -19.40 11.77
CA ASP A 46 -7.12 -19.73 12.89
C ASP A 46 -6.24 -18.54 13.32
N LEU A 47 -5.98 -17.59 12.43
CA LEU A 47 -5.12 -16.44 12.68
C LEU A 47 -5.90 -15.14 12.87
N VAL A 48 -7.01 -14.99 12.13
CA VAL A 48 -7.79 -13.77 12.07
C VAL A 48 -9.08 -13.92 12.87
N LYS A 49 -9.37 -12.91 13.67
CA LYS A 49 -10.61 -12.81 14.44
C LYS A 49 -11.68 -12.06 13.64
N GLU A 50 -11.30 -10.98 12.99
CA GLU A 50 -12.22 -10.06 12.33
C GLU A 50 -11.52 -9.24 11.25
N VAL A 51 -12.24 -8.93 10.18
CA VAL A 51 -11.87 -7.92 9.18
C VAL A 51 -13.01 -6.90 9.12
N ALA A 52 -12.69 -5.62 9.28
CA ALA A 52 -13.67 -4.54 9.27
C ALA A 52 -13.18 -3.36 8.44
N GLU A 53 -14.08 -2.74 7.68
CA GLU A 53 -13.83 -1.44 7.05
C GLU A 53 -13.70 -0.37 8.14
N LEU A 54 -12.60 0.37 8.13
CA LEU A 54 -12.34 1.45 9.09
C LEU A 54 -12.76 2.81 8.52
N LYS A 55 -12.44 3.05 7.24
CA LYS A 55 -12.73 4.33 6.56
C LYS A 55 -12.68 4.18 5.05
N ASP A 56 -13.47 5.00 4.36
CA ASP A 56 -13.53 5.14 2.90
C ASP A 56 -13.38 6.61 2.46
N GLY A 57 -13.43 6.84 1.15
CA GLY A 57 -13.47 8.17 0.55
C GLY A 57 -12.11 8.70 0.12
N PHE A 58 -11.14 7.82 -0.09
CA PHE A 58 -9.81 8.14 -0.64
C PHE A 58 -9.76 7.91 -2.15
N ASN A 59 -8.63 8.26 -2.79
CA ASN A 59 -8.41 7.97 -4.21
C ASN A 59 -7.60 6.70 -4.43
N TRP A 60 -6.48 6.55 -3.71
CA TRP A 60 -5.64 5.35 -3.71
C TRP A 60 -4.81 5.28 -2.44
N THR A 61 -5.28 4.47 -1.48
CA THR A 61 -4.62 4.33 -0.18
C THR A 61 -3.38 3.45 -0.26
N GLU A 62 -2.32 3.83 0.47
CA GLU A 62 -1.03 3.17 0.47
C GLU A 62 -0.24 3.39 1.77
N GLY A 63 0.90 2.71 1.89
CA GLY A 63 1.92 2.94 2.88
C GLY A 63 1.45 3.01 4.32
N PRO A 64 0.66 2.05 4.80
CA PRO A 64 0.22 2.04 6.18
C PRO A 64 1.40 1.79 7.13
N ALA A 65 1.41 2.47 8.26
CA ALA A 65 2.34 2.21 9.34
C ALA A 65 1.74 2.58 10.70
N TRP A 66 2.15 1.89 11.75
CA TRP A 66 1.76 2.23 13.11
C TRP A 66 2.72 3.27 13.70
N ASP A 67 2.16 4.34 14.27
CA ASP A 67 2.90 5.31 15.09
C ASP A 67 2.68 5.00 16.57
N PRO A 68 3.60 4.32 17.22
CA PRO A 68 3.45 3.96 18.63
C PRO A 68 3.51 5.16 19.56
N SER A 69 4.13 6.27 19.12
CA SER A 69 4.28 7.49 19.94
C SER A 69 2.97 8.24 20.10
N LEU A 70 2.10 8.18 19.08
CA LEU A 70 0.81 8.85 19.03
C LEU A 70 -0.39 7.86 19.05
N ASN A 71 -0.09 6.56 19.18
CA ASN A 71 -1.08 5.48 19.24
C ASN A 71 -2.12 5.56 18.12
N ARG A 72 -1.64 5.65 16.87
CA ARG A 72 -2.47 5.78 15.68
C ARG A 72 -1.79 5.22 14.44
N TRP A 73 -2.57 4.98 13.44
CA TRP A 73 -2.08 4.62 12.11
C TRP A 73 -1.74 5.88 11.31
N VAL A 74 -0.74 5.79 10.46
CA VAL A 74 -0.45 6.77 9.41
C VAL A 74 -0.47 6.05 8.06
N PHE A 75 -0.96 6.72 7.01
CA PHE A 75 -1.04 6.16 5.66
C PHE A 75 -1.08 7.27 4.61
N SER A 76 -0.95 6.87 3.36
CA SER A 76 -0.96 7.75 2.18
C SER A 76 -2.25 7.61 1.39
N ASP A 77 -2.73 8.70 0.80
CA ASP A 77 -3.59 8.70 -0.38
C ASP A 77 -2.74 9.21 -1.55
N VAL A 78 -2.18 8.29 -2.32
CA VAL A 78 -1.21 8.60 -3.40
C VAL A 78 -1.82 9.57 -4.40
N MET A 79 -2.99 9.20 -4.95
CA MET A 79 -3.66 9.99 -5.99
C MET A 79 -4.39 11.20 -5.43
N GLY A 80 -4.66 11.23 -4.12
CA GLY A 80 -5.12 12.40 -3.38
C GLY A 80 -3.99 13.33 -2.96
N ASP A 81 -2.73 12.94 -3.22
CA ASP A 81 -1.52 13.70 -2.86
C ASP A 81 -1.51 14.15 -1.39
N THR A 82 -1.96 13.24 -0.49
CA THR A 82 -2.22 13.57 0.92
C THR A 82 -1.74 12.46 1.85
N GLU A 83 -1.20 12.85 3.00
CA GLU A 83 -0.91 11.94 4.12
C GLU A 83 -1.95 12.11 5.22
N TYR A 84 -2.38 10.99 5.77
CA TYR A 84 -3.36 10.91 6.83
C TYR A 84 -2.85 10.17 8.06
N ALA A 85 -3.43 10.50 9.21
CA ALA A 85 -3.43 9.65 10.38
C ALA A 85 -4.86 9.26 10.72
N ILE A 86 -5.05 8.03 11.22
CA ILE A 86 -6.34 7.53 11.68
C ILE A 86 -6.15 6.84 13.03
N ALA A 87 -6.95 7.26 14.01
CA ALA A 87 -6.96 6.62 15.31
C ALA A 87 -7.71 5.27 15.24
N PRO A 88 -7.49 4.33 16.18
CA PRO A 88 -8.27 3.10 16.26
C PRO A 88 -9.79 3.33 16.38
N SER A 89 -10.21 4.51 16.84
CA SER A 89 -11.62 4.94 16.86
C SER A 89 -12.20 5.29 15.48
N GLY A 90 -11.36 5.36 14.43
CA GLY A 90 -11.75 5.84 13.11
C GLY A 90 -11.67 7.36 12.94
N GLU A 91 -11.20 8.11 13.94
CA GLU A 91 -10.97 9.55 13.82
C GLU A 91 -9.83 9.83 12.84
N LEU A 92 -10.13 10.53 11.73
CA LEU A 92 -9.20 10.86 10.66
C LEU A 92 -8.61 12.25 10.85
N THR A 93 -7.30 12.36 10.67
CA THR A 93 -6.56 13.63 10.68
C THR A 93 -5.75 13.75 9.41
N THR A 94 -5.87 14.86 8.70
CA THR A 94 -4.96 15.20 7.60
C THR A 94 -3.64 15.66 8.18
N LEU A 95 -2.55 15.01 7.82
CA LEU A 95 -1.20 15.36 8.24
C LEU A 95 -0.57 16.36 7.29
N ARG A 96 -0.69 16.10 5.98
CA ARG A 96 -0.07 16.94 4.95
C ARG A 96 -0.81 16.80 3.63
N GLU A 97 -1.23 17.93 3.06
CA GLU A 97 -1.72 18.04 1.68
C GLU A 97 -0.58 18.44 0.74
N LYS A 98 -0.70 18.13 -0.54
CA LYS A 98 0.36 18.33 -1.54
C LYS A 98 1.67 17.71 -1.08
N ALA A 99 1.55 16.45 -0.69
CA ALA A 99 2.57 15.72 0.02
C ALA A 99 3.66 15.13 -0.89
N GLY A 100 3.58 15.32 -2.22
CA GLY A 100 4.53 14.78 -3.18
C GLY A 100 4.15 13.38 -3.65
N TYR A 101 2.86 13.06 -3.68
CA TYR A 101 2.34 11.73 -4.02
C TYR A 101 2.95 10.65 -3.11
N PRO A 102 2.72 10.76 -1.79
CA PRO A 102 3.31 9.86 -0.80
C PRO A 102 2.83 8.43 -1.04
N ASN A 103 3.71 7.45 -0.81
CA ASN A 103 3.42 6.05 -0.99
C ASN A 103 3.84 5.25 0.25
N GLY A 104 4.71 4.25 0.13
CA GLY A 104 5.17 3.41 1.21
C GLY A 104 5.95 4.17 2.29
N ARG A 105 5.93 3.65 3.52
CA ARG A 105 6.69 4.22 4.62
C ARG A 105 7.10 3.18 5.63
N ALA A 106 8.17 3.48 6.38
CA ALA A 106 8.63 2.67 7.51
C ALA A 106 9.21 3.55 8.62
N LEU A 107 9.13 3.08 9.86
CA LEU A 107 9.56 3.79 11.04
C LEU A 107 11.03 3.49 11.36
N LEU A 108 11.85 4.52 11.53
CA LEU A 108 13.23 4.43 12.06
C LEU A 108 13.20 4.31 13.58
N SER A 109 14.31 3.83 14.17
CA SER A 109 14.46 3.65 15.60
C SER A 109 14.30 4.96 16.40
N ASN A 110 14.56 6.10 15.76
CA ASN A 110 14.43 7.44 16.37
C ASN A 110 12.99 7.99 16.33
N GLY A 111 12.00 7.22 15.83
CA GLY A 111 10.60 7.63 15.73
C GLY A 111 10.27 8.50 14.52
N THR A 112 11.19 8.64 13.56
CA THR A 112 10.95 9.33 12.29
C THR A 112 10.58 8.31 11.22
N PHE A 113 9.59 8.62 10.37
CA PHE A 113 9.26 7.79 9.21
C PHE A 113 10.16 8.14 8.02
N VAL A 114 10.59 7.12 7.28
CA VAL A 114 11.02 7.26 5.89
C VAL A 114 9.79 7.10 5.02
N VAL A 115 9.62 7.99 4.04
CA VAL A 115 8.46 8.03 3.14
C VAL A 115 8.97 8.01 1.70
N ALA A 116 8.57 6.99 0.95
CA ALA A 116 8.75 6.92 -0.49
C ALA A 116 7.67 7.77 -1.18
N GLN A 117 8.04 8.51 -2.22
CA GLN A 117 7.12 9.43 -2.89
C GLN A 117 7.26 9.34 -4.41
N HIS A 118 6.11 9.40 -5.10
CA HIS A 118 6.06 9.34 -6.55
C HIS A 118 6.48 10.65 -7.24
N ASP A 119 6.76 11.72 -6.48
CA ASP A 119 7.46 12.90 -6.98
C ASP A 119 8.97 12.67 -7.16
N ARG A 120 9.40 11.40 -7.14
CA ARG A 120 10.76 10.92 -7.38
C ARG A 120 11.72 11.17 -6.22
N THR A 121 11.18 11.18 -4.99
CA THR A 121 11.96 11.46 -3.78
C THR A 121 11.77 10.39 -2.70
N LEU A 122 12.80 10.21 -1.89
CA LEU A 122 12.74 9.53 -0.60
C LEU A 122 12.93 10.58 0.49
N ASN A 123 12.00 10.67 1.41
CA ASN A 123 11.97 11.72 2.42
C ASN A 123 11.89 11.15 3.83
N THR A 124 12.04 12.03 4.83
CA THR A 124 11.73 11.73 6.22
C THR A 124 10.65 12.66 6.74
N ALA A 125 9.80 12.17 7.65
CA ALA A 125 8.78 12.94 8.34
C ALA A 125 8.49 12.34 9.71
N LYS A 126 8.02 13.15 10.67
CA LYS A 126 7.47 12.64 11.93
C LYS A 126 6.04 12.14 11.72
N GLY A 127 5.55 11.29 12.63
CA GLY A 127 4.18 10.78 12.59
C GLY A 127 3.08 11.85 12.66
N ASN A 128 3.39 13.07 13.05
CA ASN A 128 2.50 14.23 13.04
C ASN A 128 2.61 15.09 11.76
N GLY A 129 3.39 14.64 10.76
CA GLY A 129 3.61 15.35 9.50
C GLY A 129 4.68 16.45 9.55
N GLU A 130 5.24 16.75 10.73
CA GLU A 130 6.32 17.72 10.88
C GLU A 130 7.69 17.15 10.51
N GLY A 131 8.68 18.03 10.40
CA GLY A 131 10.07 17.65 10.19
C GLY A 131 10.33 16.97 8.85
N PHE A 132 9.51 17.31 7.85
CA PHE A 132 9.69 16.80 6.50
C PHE A 132 11.02 17.27 5.92
N ALA A 133 11.82 16.31 5.43
CA ALA A 133 13.12 16.58 4.84
C ALA A 133 13.46 15.59 3.73
N LEU A 134 14.04 16.12 2.65
CA LEU A 134 14.56 15.28 1.56
C LEU A 134 15.72 14.42 2.08
N LEU A 135 15.65 13.13 1.80
CA LEU A 135 16.73 12.19 2.07
C LEU A 135 17.53 11.90 0.78
N PHE A 136 16.83 11.46 -0.28
CA PHE A 136 17.41 11.23 -1.61
C PHE A 136 16.39 11.53 -2.70
N ASP A 137 16.87 12.03 -3.84
CA ASP A 137 16.13 12.21 -5.10
C ASP A 137 16.90 11.65 -6.32
N THR A 138 18.15 11.26 -6.10
CA THR A 138 19.06 10.80 -7.15
C THR A 138 19.87 9.59 -6.71
N TYR A 139 20.21 8.77 -7.68
CA TYR A 139 21.23 7.74 -7.59
C TYR A 139 22.24 7.94 -8.73
N GLU A 140 23.55 7.96 -8.44
CA GLU A 140 24.62 8.23 -9.42
C GLU A 140 24.36 9.50 -10.27
N GLY A 141 23.84 10.55 -9.65
CA GLY A 141 23.56 11.83 -10.28
C GLY A 141 22.34 11.86 -11.23
N LYS A 142 21.57 10.78 -11.30
CA LYS A 142 20.32 10.70 -12.07
C LYS A 142 19.13 10.59 -11.13
N LYS A 143 18.00 11.20 -11.53
CA LYS A 143 16.77 11.15 -10.73
C LYS A 143 16.27 9.71 -10.56
N LEU A 144 15.78 9.40 -9.36
CA LEU A 144 15.01 8.19 -9.08
C LEU A 144 13.79 8.09 -10.01
N ASN A 145 13.21 6.92 -10.18
CA ASN A 145 11.98 6.77 -10.97
C ASN A 145 10.77 7.29 -10.19
N SER A 146 10.35 6.53 -9.20
CA SER A 146 9.25 6.87 -8.28
C SER A 146 9.32 5.90 -7.09
N PRO A 147 10.09 6.22 -6.04
CA PRO A 147 10.17 5.40 -4.84
C PRO A 147 8.78 4.96 -4.37
N ASN A 148 8.62 3.64 -4.14
CA ASN A 148 7.31 3.04 -3.94
C ASN A 148 7.13 2.51 -2.52
N ASP A 149 7.79 1.43 -2.11
CA ASP A 149 7.66 0.91 -0.73
C ASP A 149 9.00 0.93 0.01
N VAL A 150 8.91 0.89 1.35
CA VAL A 150 10.07 1.03 2.24
C VAL A 150 10.03 -0.02 3.35
N SER A 151 11.18 -0.60 3.64
CA SER A 151 11.44 -1.40 4.84
C SER A 151 12.67 -0.88 5.57
N VAL A 152 12.69 -0.99 6.89
CA VAL A 152 13.81 -0.55 7.73
C VAL A 152 14.35 -1.73 8.50
N GLY A 153 15.68 -1.92 8.42
CA GLY A 153 16.40 -2.92 9.19
C GLY A 153 16.61 -2.52 10.64
N SER A 154 17.00 -3.45 11.48
CA SER A 154 17.27 -3.22 12.90
C SER A 154 18.45 -2.29 13.16
N ASP A 155 19.29 -2.04 12.17
CA ASP A 155 20.42 -1.11 12.15
C ASP A 155 20.08 0.26 11.51
N ASP A 156 18.78 0.55 11.31
CA ASP A 156 18.27 1.69 10.56
C ASP A 156 18.72 1.75 9.09
N SER A 157 19.23 0.66 8.53
CA SER A 157 19.36 0.54 7.06
C SER A 157 17.98 0.59 6.42
N ILE A 158 17.84 1.44 5.39
CA ILE A 158 16.59 1.64 4.67
C ILE A 158 16.66 0.82 3.38
N TYR A 159 15.64 0.05 3.09
CA TYR A 159 15.46 -0.69 1.83
C TYR A 159 14.23 -0.12 1.13
N PHE A 160 14.35 0.20 -0.17
CA PHE A 160 13.22 0.72 -0.92
C PHE A 160 13.23 0.26 -2.38
N THR A 161 12.05 0.25 -2.97
CA THR A 161 11.83 -0.04 -4.39
C THR A 161 11.60 1.23 -5.17
N ASP A 162 12.04 1.24 -6.45
CA ASP A 162 11.96 2.39 -7.34
C ASP A 162 11.43 2.00 -8.73
N PRO A 163 10.16 1.50 -8.81
CA PRO A 163 9.49 1.20 -10.07
C PRO A 163 9.07 2.47 -10.81
N PRO A 164 8.61 2.38 -12.07
CA PRO A 164 8.28 3.56 -12.87
C PRO A 164 6.84 4.06 -12.68
N PHE A 165 6.06 3.58 -11.69
CA PHE A 165 4.63 3.89 -11.59
C PHE A 165 4.34 5.40 -11.54
N GLY A 166 5.07 6.17 -10.71
CA GLY A 166 4.88 7.60 -10.59
C GLY A 166 5.15 8.35 -11.91
N ILE A 167 6.21 7.98 -12.63
CA ILE A 167 6.52 8.59 -13.94
C ILE A 167 5.67 8.05 -15.09
N GLN A 168 4.84 7.02 -14.85
CA GLN A 168 3.88 6.48 -15.83
C GLN A 168 2.44 6.98 -15.62
N GLY A 169 2.19 7.81 -14.60
CA GLY A 169 0.88 8.45 -14.41
C GLY A 169 0.32 8.40 -12.99
N PHE A 170 1.01 7.74 -12.04
CA PHE A 170 0.64 7.73 -10.61
C PHE A 170 1.43 8.75 -9.79
N GLY A 171 1.99 9.78 -10.43
CA GLY A 171 2.75 10.86 -9.84
C GLY A 171 2.54 12.18 -10.57
N PRO A 172 3.29 13.24 -10.20
CA PRO A 172 3.06 14.60 -10.69
C PRO A 172 3.45 14.80 -12.15
N GLU A 173 4.34 13.96 -12.68
CA GLU A 173 4.86 14.13 -14.05
C GLU A 173 5.02 12.78 -14.76
N LYS A 174 4.81 12.77 -16.08
CA LYS A 174 5.20 11.64 -16.91
C LYS A 174 6.63 11.86 -17.41
N ALA A 175 7.48 10.84 -17.24
CA ALA A 175 8.88 10.91 -17.64
C ALA A 175 9.40 9.54 -18.06
N GLU A 176 10.54 9.53 -18.74
CA GLU A 176 11.31 8.31 -18.97
C GLU A 176 12.21 8.01 -17.76
N SER A 177 12.48 6.72 -17.51
CA SER A 177 13.43 6.32 -16.49
C SER A 177 14.83 6.84 -16.83
N ALA A 178 15.40 7.66 -15.95
CA ALA A 178 16.75 8.19 -16.15
C ALA A 178 17.84 7.10 -16.05
N HIS A 179 17.54 6.00 -15.33
CA HIS A 179 18.42 4.85 -15.17
C HIS A 179 18.20 3.77 -16.23
N GLY A 180 17.00 3.69 -16.82
CA GLY A 180 16.61 2.64 -17.77
C GLY A 180 16.32 1.29 -17.10
N PHE A 181 16.12 1.26 -15.79
CA PHE A 181 15.73 0.09 -15.00
C PHE A 181 14.88 0.48 -13.80
N SER A 182 14.20 -0.50 -13.21
CA SER A 182 13.58 -0.39 -11.90
C SER A 182 14.55 -0.91 -10.83
N GLY A 183 14.79 -0.13 -9.77
CA GLY A 183 15.79 -0.46 -8.78
C GLY A 183 15.21 -1.00 -7.48
N VAL A 184 15.96 -1.88 -6.80
CA VAL A 184 15.83 -2.16 -5.37
C VAL A 184 17.09 -1.62 -4.72
N PHE A 185 16.92 -0.73 -3.75
CA PHE A 185 18.01 0.03 -3.16
C PHE A 185 18.15 -0.21 -1.65
N LYS A 186 19.37 -0.01 -1.16
CA LYS A 186 19.69 0.13 0.26
C LYS A 186 20.26 1.53 0.52
N VAL A 187 19.83 2.16 1.61
CA VAL A 187 20.51 3.33 2.19
C VAL A 187 21.08 2.94 3.53
N SER A 188 22.36 3.15 3.70
CA SER A 188 23.05 2.98 4.98
C SER A 188 24.20 3.97 5.11
N ASN A 189 24.42 4.51 6.32
CA ASN A 189 25.46 5.50 6.57
C ASN A 189 25.46 6.69 5.60
N GLY A 190 24.26 7.17 5.22
CA GLY A 190 24.10 8.29 4.30
C GLY A 190 24.44 7.99 2.83
N THR A 191 24.60 6.72 2.46
CA THR A 191 24.93 6.30 1.11
C THR A 191 23.84 5.41 0.53
N ILE A 192 23.39 5.73 -0.70
CA ILE A 192 22.45 4.91 -1.49
C ILE A 192 23.24 3.89 -2.32
N GLN A 193 22.78 2.64 -2.33
CA GLN A 193 23.41 1.51 -3.02
C GLN A 193 22.36 0.72 -3.78
N LEU A 194 22.64 0.30 -4.99
CA LEU A 194 21.77 -0.54 -5.81
C LEU A 194 21.97 -2.02 -5.42
N LEU A 195 20.88 -2.66 -4.94
CA LEU A 195 20.88 -4.09 -4.58
C LEU A 195 20.50 -4.98 -5.76
N ASN A 196 19.50 -4.57 -6.55
CA ASN A 196 19.01 -5.33 -7.71
C ASN A 196 18.37 -4.39 -8.75
N LYS A 197 18.41 -4.81 -10.02
CA LYS A 197 17.81 -4.11 -11.16
C LYS A 197 17.18 -5.06 -12.20
N ASP A 198 17.00 -6.32 -11.83
CA ASP A 198 16.51 -7.35 -12.75
C ASP A 198 14.98 -7.49 -12.72
N LEU A 199 14.34 -6.99 -11.66
CA LEU A 199 12.88 -6.94 -11.54
C LEU A 199 12.32 -5.81 -12.40
N ALA A 200 11.22 -6.10 -13.12
CA ALA A 200 10.60 -5.12 -14.00
C ALA A 200 9.77 -4.09 -13.23
N THR A 201 9.02 -4.54 -12.24
CA THR A 201 8.09 -3.74 -11.45
C THR A 201 8.16 -4.11 -9.96
N PRO A 202 9.37 -3.97 -9.31
CA PRO A 202 9.48 -4.22 -7.89
C PRO A 202 8.58 -3.24 -7.14
N ASN A 203 7.76 -3.76 -6.22
CA ASN A 203 6.73 -3.00 -5.52
C ASN A 203 6.96 -3.09 -4.01
N GLY A 204 6.21 -3.90 -3.27
CA GLY A 204 6.42 -4.07 -1.85
C GLY A 204 7.81 -4.63 -1.51
N VAL A 205 8.35 -4.21 -0.37
CA VAL A 205 9.63 -4.68 0.16
C VAL A 205 9.57 -4.91 1.67
N ALA A 206 10.10 -6.03 2.15
CA ALA A 206 10.19 -6.33 3.58
C ALA A 206 11.46 -7.10 3.91
N ILE A 207 12.12 -6.72 5.01
CA ILE A 207 13.27 -7.44 5.53
C ILE A 207 12.83 -8.57 6.46
N SER A 208 13.50 -9.71 6.40
CA SER A 208 13.29 -10.84 7.31
C SER A 208 13.67 -10.50 8.75
N ASN A 209 13.11 -11.23 9.71
CA ASN A 209 13.39 -11.01 11.14
C ASN A 209 14.87 -11.23 11.50
N ASP A 210 15.58 -12.10 10.78
CA ASP A 210 17.01 -12.36 10.96
C ASP A 210 17.91 -11.37 10.20
N GLN A 211 17.31 -10.39 9.48
CA GLN A 211 18.00 -9.32 8.73
C GLN A 211 18.86 -9.81 7.54
N ASN A 212 18.68 -11.05 7.09
CA ASN A 212 19.51 -11.64 6.03
C ASN A 212 18.81 -11.69 4.67
N THR A 213 17.48 -11.69 4.65
CA THR A 213 16.69 -11.83 3.42
C THR A 213 15.79 -10.63 3.20
N LEU A 214 15.79 -10.10 1.99
CA LEU A 214 14.83 -9.10 1.55
C LEU A 214 13.77 -9.80 0.68
N TYR A 215 12.50 -9.69 1.06
CA TYR A 215 11.36 -10.13 0.25
C TYR A 215 10.89 -8.95 -0.61
N ILE A 216 10.66 -9.19 -1.89
CA ILE A 216 10.26 -8.16 -2.85
C ILE A 216 9.12 -8.71 -3.69
N SER A 217 8.00 -8.02 -3.73
CA SER A 217 6.94 -8.32 -4.69
C SER A 217 7.27 -7.72 -6.05
N ASP A 218 6.94 -8.44 -7.13
CA ASP A 218 6.96 -7.91 -8.49
C ASP A 218 5.57 -8.03 -9.09
N THR A 219 4.91 -6.88 -9.27
CA THR A 219 3.54 -6.79 -9.73
C THR A 219 3.35 -7.40 -11.12
N GLY A 220 4.35 -7.20 -12.01
CA GLY A 220 4.29 -7.66 -13.38
C GLY A 220 4.39 -9.18 -13.55
N THR A 221 5.07 -9.86 -12.63
CA THR A 221 5.27 -11.32 -12.68
C THR A 221 4.34 -12.09 -11.74
N ASN A 222 3.49 -11.40 -10.99
CA ASN A 222 2.59 -11.98 -9.98
C ASN A 222 3.33 -12.85 -8.95
N SER A 223 4.54 -12.44 -8.56
CA SER A 223 5.45 -13.25 -7.75
C SER A 223 6.13 -12.45 -6.65
N ILE A 224 6.56 -13.15 -5.62
CA ILE A 224 7.47 -12.64 -4.60
C ILE A 224 8.85 -13.22 -4.88
N TYR A 225 9.87 -12.41 -4.73
CA TYR A 225 11.27 -12.75 -4.87
C TYR A 225 12.01 -12.55 -3.55
N THR A 226 13.12 -13.26 -3.37
CA THR A 226 14.06 -13.06 -2.28
C THR A 226 15.39 -12.56 -2.79
N LEU A 227 16.04 -11.73 -1.98
CA LEU A 227 17.42 -11.28 -2.17
C LEU A 227 18.19 -11.57 -0.89
N ASP A 228 19.25 -12.36 -1.01
CA ASP A 228 20.16 -12.68 0.09
C ASP A 228 21.14 -11.52 0.31
N LEU A 229 20.91 -10.77 1.40
CA LEU A 229 21.72 -9.59 1.74
C LEU A 229 23.15 -9.93 2.12
N SER A 230 23.44 -11.17 2.55
CA SER A 230 24.78 -11.62 2.86
C SER A 230 25.70 -11.69 1.62
N ARG A 231 25.10 -11.81 0.44
CA ARG A 231 25.82 -11.82 -0.87
C ARG A 231 26.16 -10.42 -1.36
N PHE A 232 25.60 -9.37 -0.74
CA PHE A 232 25.84 -8.00 -1.18
C PHE A 232 27.25 -7.52 -0.77
N GLN A 233 28.11 -7.32 -1.75
CA GLN A 233 29.50 -6.86 -1.60
C GLN A 233 29.71 -5.54 -2.37
N GLY A 234 28.70 -4.67 -2.44
CA GLY A 234 28.74 -3.40 -3.17
C GLY A 234 28.44 -3.55 -4.68
N VAL A 235 28.03 -4.73 -5.12
CA VAL A 235 27.53 -4.99 -6.48
C VAL A 235 26.13 -5.61 -6.40
N PRO A 236 25.25 -5.35 -7.39
CA PRO A 236 23.90 -5.91 -7.40
C PRO A 236 23.90 -7.44 -7.29
N VAL A 237 22.92 -7.95 -6.55
CA VAL A 237 22.70 -9.37 -6.28
C VAL A 237 21.48 -9.85 -7.05
N THR A 238 21.55 -11.04 -7.61
CA THR A 238 20.42 -11.69 -8.29
C THR A 238 19.34 -12.05 -7.26
N VAL A 239 18.07 -11.95 -7.68
CA VAL A 239 16.92 -12.39 -6.90
C VAL A 239 16.55 -13.83 -7.25
N GLU A 240 15.94 -14.53 -6.31
CA GLU A 240 15.39 -15.88 -6.51
C GLU A 240 13.87 -15.82 -6.34
N LYS A 241 13.10 -16.53 -7.20
CA LYS A 241 11.65 -16.60 -7.06
C LYS A 241 11.31 -17.36 -5.78
N PHE A 242 10.60 -16.71 -4.87
CA PHE A 242 10.16 -17.27 -3.60
C PHE A 242 8.79 -17.93 -3.71
N ALA A 243 7.81 -17.21 -4.26
CA ALA A 243 6.44 -17.71 -4.43
C ALA A 243 5.77 -17.04 -5.63
N GLU A 244 4.92 -17.79 -6.32
CA GLU A 244 3.94 -17.24 -7.25
C GLU A 244 2.58 -17.20 -6.55
N LEU A 245 1.91 -16.03 -6.58
CA LEU A 245 0.65 -15.85 -5.88
C LEU A 245 -0.52 -16.21 -6.78
N MET A 246 -1.35 -17.13 -6.31
CA MET A 246 -2.59 -17.51 -6.99
C MET A 246 -3.72 -16.53 -6.64
N PRO A 247 -4.66 -16.29 -7.56
CA PRO A 247 -5.87 -15.51 -7.26
C PRO A 247 -6.64 -16.12 -6.07
N ILE A 248 -7.20 -15.25 -5.25
CA ILE A 248 -7.96 -15.63 -4.04
C ILE A 248 -9.44 -15.74 -4.38
N ASP A 249 -10.04 -16.89 -4.08
CA ASP A 249 -11.46 -17.11 -4.28
C ASP A 249 -12.30 -16.16 -3.41
N GLY A 250 -13.31 -15.55 -4.01
CA GLY A 250 -14.18 -14.58 -3.34
C GLY A 250 -13.59 -13.17 -3.22
N GLY A 251 -12.38 -12.94 -3.74
CA GLY A 251 -11.79 -11.61 -3.84
C GLY A 251 -12.25 -10.85 -5.08
N GLY A 252 -12.17 -9.52 -5.02
CA GLY A 252 -12.51 -8.64 -6.14
C GLY A 252 -11.40 -8.51 -7.19
N GLU A 253 -11.65 -7.66 -8.18
CA GLU A 253 -10.66 -7.34 -9.20
C GLU A 253 -9.42 -6.69 -8.58
N SER A 254 -8.26 -7.13 -9.00
CA SER A 254 -7.00 -6.63 -8.46
C SER A 254 -5.85 -6.87 -9.44
N HIS A 255 -4.79 -6.09 -9.26
CA HIS A 255 -3.55 -6.24 -10.00
C HIS A 255 -2.70 -7.40 -9.43
N GLY A 256 -1.41 -7.44 -9.71
CA GLY A 256 -0.49 -8.40 -9.09
C GLY A 256 -0.16 -8.03 -7.63
N PRO A 257 0.80 -8.73 -7.00
CA PRO A 257 1.25 -8.40 -5.66
C PRO A 257 1.78 -6.97 -5.59
N ASP A 258 1.46 -6.32 -4.49
CA ASP A 258 1.79 -4.94 -4.16
C ASP A 258 2.57 -4.92 -2.83
N GLY A 259 2.09 -4.33 -1.75
CA GLY A 259 2.76 -4.35 -0.47
C GLY A 259 2.83 -5.73 0.19
N LEU A 260 3.86 -5.94 1.01
CA LEU A 260 4.04 -7.14 1.82
C LEU A 260 4.74 -6.83 3.15
N ARG A 261 4.54 -7.66 4.16
CA ARG A 261 5.22 -7.55 5.47
C ARG A 261 5.59 -8.92 6.01
N VAL A 262 6.66 -8.98 6.79
CA VAL A 262 7.08 -10.15 7.56
C VAL A 262 6.53 -10.04 8.98
N ALA A 263 5.76 -11.02 9.41
CA ALA A 263 5.24 -11.08 10.77
C ALA A 263 6.31 -11.55 11.77
N SER A 264 6.05 -11.38 13.06
CA SER A 264 7.00 -11.77 14.13
C SER A 264 7.31 -13.26 14.16
N ASP A 265 6.39 -14.11 13.69
CA ASP A 265 6.58 -15.56 13.55
C ASP A 265 7.34 -15.97 12.28
N GLY A 266 7.73 -14.99 11.44
CA GLY A 266 8.42 -15.20 10.17
C GLY A 266 7.50 -15.52 9.00
N SER A 267 6.19 -15.51 9.16
CA SER A 267 5.25 -15.63 8.05
C SER A 267 5.25 -14.35 7.21
N ILE A 268 5.02 -14.52 5.90
CA ILE A 268 4.98 -13.39 4.94
C ILE A 268 3.52 -13.13 4.59
N TRP A 269 3.04 -11.93 4.92
CA TRP A 269 1.73 -11.46 4.57
C TRP A 269 1.85 -10.55 3.35
N ALA A 270 1.30 -10.97 2.23
CA ALA A 270 1.47 -10.27 0.96
C ALA A 270 0.12 -10.03 0.29
N SER A 271 -0.05 -8.82 -0.22
CA SER A 271 -1.14 -8.54 -1.15
C SER A 271 -0.98 -9.35 -2.42
N GLY A 272 -2.09 -9.65 -3.05
CA GLY A 272 -2.13 -10.39 -4.32
C GLY A 272 -3.50 -10.27 -4.96
N LYS A 273 -3.72 -10.98 -6.05
CA LYS A 273 -5.01 -10.95 -6.75
C LYS A 273 -6.14 -11.43 -5.85
N GLY A 274 -7.05 -10.52 -5.49
CA GLY A 274 -8.23 -10.79 -4.69
C GLY A 274 -8.06 -10.62 -3.18
N GLY A 275 -6.90 -10.17 -2.66
CA GLY A 275 -6.75 -9.93 -1.23
C GLY A 275 -5.34 -10.17 -0.68
N ILE A 276 -5.25 -10.78 0.52
CA ILE A 276 -3.98 -11.04 1.21
C ILE A 276 -3.71 -12.54 1.25
N ASN A 277 -2.50 -12.95 0.88
CA ASN A 277 -1.96 -14.29 1.05
C ASN A 277 -1.03 -14.31 2.28
N VAL A 278 -1.17 -15.33 3.12
CA VAL A 278 -0.27 -15.62 4.25
C VAL A 278 0.59 -16.81 3.88
N LEU A 279 1.89 -16.60 3.76
CA LEU A 279 2.86 -17.60 3.35
C LEU A 279 3.77 -17.98 4.53
N LYS A 280 4.20 -19.22 4.56
CA LYS A 280 5.29 -19.67 5.45
C LYS A 280 6.64 -19.16 4.94
N SER A 281 7.67 -19.28 5.78
CA SER A 281 9.06 -18.93 5.42
C SER A 281 9.65 -19.77 4.27
N ASP A 282 9.03 -20.88 3.89
CA ASP A 282 9.38 -21.71 2.74
C ASP A 282 8.58 -21.38 1.46
N GLY A 283 7.70 -20.37 1.52
CA GLY A 283 6.85 -19.94 0.41
C GLY A 283 5.52 -20.68 0.29
N ALA A 284 5.25 -21.68 1.13
CA ALA A 284 4.00 -22.43 1.10
C ALA A 284 2.85 -21.56 1.62
N LEU A 285 1.71 -21.58 0.91
CA LEU A 285 0.51 -20.88 1.33
C LEU A 285 -0.07 -21.49 2.61
N THR A 286 -0.29 -20.65 3.61
CA THR A 286 -0.98 -21.03 4.85
C THR A 286 -2.48 -20.80 4.71
N CYS A 287 -2.87 -19.57 4.35
CA CYS A 287 -4.27 -19.16 4.18
C CYS A 287 -4.37 -17.88 3.38
N SER A 288 -5.59 -17.47 3.03
CA SER A 288 -5.86 -16.23 2.31
C SER A 288 -7.08 -15.51 2.87
N ILE A 289 -7.06 -14.18 2.80
CA ILE A 289 -8.16 -13.28 3.20
C ILE A 289 -8.64 -12.55 1.94
N PRO A 290 -9.89 -12.76 1.49
CA PRO A 290 -10.43 -12.06 0.34
C PRO A 290 -10.78 -10.61 0.68
N PHE A 291 -10.50 -9.70 -0.25
CA PHE A 291 -10.91 -8.30 -0.19
C PHE A 291 -11.70 -7.91 -1.43
N PRO A 292 -12.68 -6.99 -1.32
CA PRO A 292 -13.53 -6.60 -2.44
C PRO A 292 -12.79 -5.77 -3.49
N ASN A 293 -11.72 -5.10 -3.11
CA ASN A 293 -10.89 -4.27 -3.97
C ASN A 293 -9.41 -4.68 -3.86
N HIS A 294 -8.60 -4.12 -4.75
CA HIS A 294 -7.16 -4.31 -4.71
C HIS A 294 -6.58 -3.91 -3.35
N VAL A 295 -5.91 -4.84 -2.69
CA VAL A 295 -5.09 -4.54 -1.51
C VAL A 295 -3.75 -4.02 -1.99
N SER A 296 -3.48 -2.74 -1.69
CA SER A 296 -2.22 -2.09 -2.04
C SER A 296 -1.12 -2.42 -1.03
N ASN A 297 -1.41 -2.33 0.30
CA ASN A 297 -0.39 -2.56 1.31
C ASN A 297 -1.01 -2.98 2.66
N LEU A 298 -0.17 -3.34 3.62
CA LEU A 298 -0.57 -3.70 4.97
C LEU A 298 0.55 -3.37 5.97
N ALA A 299 0.19 -3.16 7.24
CA ALA A 299 1.16 -2.99 8.32
C ALA A 299 0.66 -3.59 9.62
N PHE A 300 1.54 -4.27 10.34
CA PHE A 300 1.28 -4.75 11.69
C PHE A 300 1.40 -3.59 12.70
N GLY A 301 0.52 -3.58 13.70
CA GLY A 301 0.54 -2.56 14.74
C GLY A 301 -0.62 -2.70 15.72
N GLY A 302 -1.19 -1.56 16.12
CA GLY A 302 -2.15 -1.49 17.21
C GLY A 302 -1.47 -1.46 18.57
N MET A 303 -2.21 -1.07 19.59
CA MET A 303 -1.68 -0.90 20.96
C MET A 303 -1.04 -2.17 21.51
N TYR A 304 -1.54 -3.33 21.12
CA TYR A 304 -1.07 -4.65 21.59
C TYR A 304 -0.32 -5.44 20.52
N GLY A 305 -0.08 -4.86 19.33
CA GLY A 305 0.61 -5.52 18.24
C GLY A 305 -0.21 -6.63 17.54
N ASN A 306 -1.50 -6.69 17.77
CA ASN A 306 -2.42 -7.69 17.24
C ASN A 306 -3.41 -7.16 16.21
N GLU A 307 -3.08 -6.04 15.60
CA GLU A 307 -3.88 -5.42 14.55
C GLU A 307 -3.05 -5.26 13.28
N ILE A 308 -3.73 -5.26 12.14
CA ILE A 308 -3.15 -4.89 10.85
C ILE A 308 -4.02 -3.77 10.27
N LEU A 309 -3.40 -2.67 9.83
CA LEU A 309 -4.05 -1.76 8.91
C LEU A 309 -3.79 -2.24 7.49
N VAL A 310 -4.86 -2.37 6.71
CA VAL A 310 -4.83 -2.74 5.30
C VAL A 310 -5.31 -1.56 4.48
N THR A 311 -4.51 -1.12 3.52
CA THR A 311 -4.89 -0.15 2.50
C THR A 311 -5.39 -0.89 1.26
N SER A 312 -6.51 -0.43 0.70
CA SER A 312 -7.19 -1.14 -0.39
C SER A 312 -7.99 -0.16 -1.24
N ALA A 313 -7.45 0.21 -2.39
CA ALA A 313 -8.04 1.17 -3.32
C ALA A 313 -8.46 2.48 -2.60
N ASP A 314 -9.75 2.76 -2.51
CA ASP A 314 -10.34 3.96 -1.92
C ASP A 314 -10.64 3.83 -0.41
N LYS A 315 -10.16 2.76 0.26
CA LYS A 315 -10.53 2.38 1.62
C LYS A 315 -9.34 1.95 2.47
N VAL A 316 -9.54 2.00 3.77
CA VAL A 316 -8.68 1.34 4.76
C VAL A 316 -9.50 0.40 5.62
N TYR A 317 -8.90 -0.74 5.98
CA TYR A 317 -9.51 -1.78 6.79
C TYR A 317 -8.63 -2.12 7.99
N THR A 318 -9.25 -2.63 9.05
CA THR A 318 -8.54 -3.30 10.15
C THR A 318 -8.71 -4.81 10.05
N VAL A 319 -7.63 -5.54 10.30
CA VAL A 319 -7.65 -6.99 10.52
C VAL A 319 -7.19 -7.21 11.95
N ASN A 320 -8.08 -7.76 12.77
CA ASN A 320 -7.81 -8.10 14.15
C ASN A 320 -7.33 -9.55 14.23
N LEU A 321 -6.14 -9.75 14.80
CA LEU A 321 -5.54 -11.07 15.00
C LEU A 321 -6.05 -11.71 16.31
N LYS A 322 -5.95 -13.04 16.39
CA LYS A 322 -6.31 -13.81 17.59
C LYS A 322 -5.26 -13.77 18.67
#